data_c20a23d74aef58c44635b6f69f42568d
#
_entry.id   c20a23d74aef58c44635b6f69f42568d
#
_cell.length_a   1.000
_cell.length_b   1.000
_cell.length_c   1.000
_cell.angle_alpha   90.00
_cell.angle_beta   90.00
_cell.angle_gamma   90.00
#
_symmetry.space_group_name_H-M   'P 1'
#
loop_
_entity.id
_entity.type
_entity.pdbx_description
1 polymer ?
#
loop_
_entity_poly.entity_id
_entity_poly.type
_entity_poly.pdbx_seq_one_letter_code
_entity_poly.pdbx_strand_id
1 'polypeptide(L)'
;VIGEGLDRYMPLIASKGVRQTPWSEGQAVRQLEPMGFIKFDILGLATLRMMEETIERILQRHHSVESPTFEDIKKYYDENLHPDVINLNDKEVYKNIFQAGKWMGIFQFTEKGAQSLAKRAQPKSIIDLSAITSIYRPGPLSAGVDKAYVDAVNEPLTVKYENEIVEEITRETSGFLIFQEQIALLANRLGKDISLDDANLLRKLLTKKGLDPAKQAKKEEILHKFVAGCIEKGISKRAAEDMWQKFEYFSGYGFNKSHAVAYSMISYQTAWLATYYNAEWACAFLDKEPESRKEAAINIAKSWGYTIKPLNINTSGRRWTSSNKSTLVAPLTTIKGLGDAAIDEIIEKRPFMSVEDLLFNKGVVARKLNKKSLDALTRASAMEDLMDERF
;
A
#
# COMPACT_ATOMS: atom_id res chain seq x y z
N VAL A 1 -2.61 -25.48 3.17
CA VAL A 1 -2.89 -26.47 2.12
C VAL A 1 -2.43 -27.82 2.64
N ILE A 2 -3.32 -28.78 2.70
CA ILE A 2 -3.00 -30.16 3.10
C ILE A 2 -3.15 -31.02 1.84
N GLY A 3 -2.13 -31.80 1.53
CA GLY A 3 -2.04 -32.51 0.26
C GLY A 3 -3.08 -33.60 0.06
N GLU A 4 -3.51 -34.30 1.12
CA GLU A 4 -4.50 -35.39 1.04
C GLU A 4 -5.32 -35.55 2.33
N GLY A 5 -6.62 -35.89 2.18
CA GLY A 5 -7.43 -36.48 3.25
C GLY A 5 -7.59 -35.66 4.52
N LEU A 6 -7.78 -34.31 4.40
CA LEU A 6 -8.01 -33.44 5.56
C LEU A 6 -9.17 -33.95 6.45
N ASP A 7 -10.16 -34.58 5.85
CA ASP A 7 -11.29 -35.19 6.52
C ASP A 7 -10.92 -36.38 7.46
N ARG A 8 -9.74 -36.95 7.30
CA ARG A 8 -9.20 -37.97 8.22
C ARG A 8 -8.67 -37.38 9.53
N TYR A 9 -8.36 -36.10 9.54
CA TYR A 9 -7.70 -35.42 10.67
C TYR A 9 -8.61 -34.45 11.38
N MET A 10 -9.62 -33.89 10.69
CA MET A 10 -10.52 -32.89 11.25
C MET A 10 -11.85 -32.83 10.50
N PRO A 11 -12.94 -32.39 11.16
CA PRO A 11 -14.23 -32.21 10.49
C PRO A 11 -14.14 -31.12 9.42
N LEU A 12 -14.89 -31.31 8.34
CA LEU A 12 -15.01 -30.33 7.26
C LEU A 12 -16.42 -29.76 7.24
N ILE A 13 -16.52 -28.49 6.89
CA ILE A 13 -17.77 -27.81 6.60
C ILE A 13 -17.82 -27.37 5.14
N ALA A 14 -19.02 -27.32 4.59
CA ALA A 14 -19.25 -26.72 3.28
C ALA A 14 -19.51 -25.22 3.46
N SER A 15 -18.70 -24.38 2.82
CA SER A 15 -18.89 -22.95 2.79
C SER A 15 -18.69 -22.44 1.38
N LYS A 16 -19.67 -21.74 0.83
CA LYS A 16 -19.63 -21.18 -0.53
C LYS A 16 -19.30 -22.24 -1.61
N GLY A 17 -19.80 -23.46 -1.43
CA GLY A 17 -19.58 -24.58 -2.37
C GLY A 17 -18.21 -25.27 -2.27
N VAL A 18 -17.36 -24.87 -1.32
CA VAL A 18 -16.04 -25.47 -1.08
C VAL A 18 -16.00 -26.15 0.28
N ARG A 19 -15.42 -27.36 0.35
CA ARG A 19 -15.11 -28.01 1.63
C ARG A 19 -13.91 -27.32 2.27
N GLN A 20 -14.07 -26.90 3.51
CA GLN A 20 -13.00 -26.25 4.28
C GLN A 20 -13.07 -26.66 5.75
N THR A 21 -11.96 -26.46 6.46
CA THR A 21 -11.95 -26.65 7.92
C THR A 21 -12.83 -25.59 8.60
N PRO A 22 -13.59 -25.91 9.68
CA PRO A 22 -14.29 -24.93 10.50
C PRO A 22 -13.32 -24.04 11.28
N TRP A 23 -12.06 -24.43 11.40
CA TRP A 23 -11.04 -23.68 12.13
C TRP A 23 -10.45 -22.60 11.24
N SER A 24 -10.78 -21.37 11.56
CA SER A 24 -10.26 -20.17 10.90
C SER A 24 -9.11 -19.55 11.70
N GLU A 25 -8.36 -18.70 11.03
CA GLU A 25 -7.19 -18.02 11.57
C GLU A 25 -7.42 -17.34 12.93
N GLY A 26 -8.54 -16.67 13.12
CA GLY A 26 -8.82 -15.91 14.33
C GLY A 26 -9.20 -16.76 15.56
N GLN A 27 -9.63 -17.99 15.37
CA GLN A 27 -10.24 -18.78 16.45
C GLN A 27 -9.44 -20.03 16.84
N ALA A 28 -8.75 -20.70 15.93
CA ALA A 28 -8.25 -22.04 16.17
C ALA A 28 -6.79 -22.30 15.78
N VAL A 29 -6.02 -21.28 15.35
CA VAL A 29 -4.58 -21.43 15.03
C VAL A 29 -3.80 -22.07 16.17
N ARG A 30 -4.09 -21.71 17.42
CA ARG A 30 -3.42 -22.26 18.61
C ARG A 30 -3.69 -23.77 18.81
N GLN A 31 -4.72 -24.31 18.20
CA GLN A 31 -5.10 -25.73 18.29
C GLN A 31 -4.53 -26.53 17.14
N LEU A 32 -4.22 -25.89 16.01
CA LEU A 32 -3.68 -26.56 14.82
C LEU A 32 -2.22 -26.97 15.00
N GLU A 33 -1.38 -26.11 15.57
CA GLU A 33 0.04 -26.41 15.82
C GLU A 33 0.26 -27.64 16.70
N PRO A 34 -0.44 -27.82 17.85
CA PRO A 34 -0.31 -29.03 18.66
C PRO A 34 -0.76 -30.31 17.95
N MET A 35 -1.60 -30.19 16.93
CA MET A 35 -2.03 -31.32 16.09
C MET A 35 -1.04 -31.64 14.95
N GLY A 36 0.09 -30.95 14.88
CA GLY A 36 1.11 -31.16 13.85
C GLY A 36 0.85 -30.45 12.54
N PHE A 37 -0.11 -29.52 12.48
CA PHE A 37 -0.35 -28.72 11.28
C PHE A 37 0.51 -27.44 11.29
N ILE A 38 1.04 -27.12 10.12
CA ILE A 38 1.79 -25.87 9.89
C ILE A 38 0.92 -24.96 9.03
N LYS A 39 0.76 -23.72 9.49
CA LYS A 39 0.11 -22.67 8.70
C LYS A 39 1.16 -21.96 7.83
N PHE A 40 0.94 -21.97 6.53
CA PHE A 40 1.71 -21.17 5.59
C PHE A 40 0.88 -19.95 5.17
N ASP A 41 1.41 -18.77 5.38
CA ASP A 41 0.83 -17.52 4.89
C ASP A 41 1.53 -17.12 3.59
N ILE A 42 0.82 -17.24 2.46
CA ILE A 42 1.30 -16.80 1.16
C ILE A 42 0.57 -15.49 0.84
N LEU A 43 1.25 -14.38 1.07
CA LEU A 43 0.70 -13.04 0.89
C LEU A 43 1.36 -12.37 -0.30
N GLY A 44 0.53 -11.80 -1.18
CA GLY A 44 0.97 -10.99 -2.30
C GLY A 44 0.44 -9.56 -2.19
N LEU A 45 1.21 -8.60 -2.68
CA LEU A 45 0.79 -7.21 -2.77
C LEU A 45 0.47 -6.88 -4.23
N ALA A 46 -0.80 -6.59 -4.52
CA ALA A 46 -1.25 -6.18 -5.86
C ALA A 46 -0.52 -4.92 -6.35
N THR A 47 -0.09 -4.07 -5.43
CA THR A 47 0.69 -2.86 -5.71
C THR A 47 2.03 -3.17 -6.39
N LEU A 48 2.71 -4.26 -6.03
CA LEU A 48 3.97 -4.65 -6.67
C LEU A 48 3.76 -4.96 -8.15
N ARG A 49 2.64 -5.60 -8.50
CA ARG A 49 2.28 -5.82 -9.90
C ARG A 49 2.02 -4.52 -10.66
N MET A 50 1.46 -3.53 -9.99
CA MET A 50 1.25 -2.20 -10.59
C MET A 50 2.58 -1.47 -10.81
N MET A 51 3.54 -1.62 -9.88
CA MET A 51 4.90 -1.09 -10.04
C MET A 51 5.61 -1.78 -11.23
N GLU A 52 5.53 -3.11 -11.31
CA GLU A 52 6.09 -3.90 -12.43
C GLU A 52 5.54 -3.40 -13.78
N GLU A 53 4.23 -3.24 -13.91
CA GLU A 53 3.62 -2.73 -15.14
C GLU A 53 3.97 -1.28 -15.45
N THR A 54 4.20 -0.47 -14.44
CA THR A 54 4.68 0.89 -14.63
C THR A 54 6.11 0.89 -15.18
N ILE A 55 6.99 0.06 -14.62
CA ILE A 55 8.36 -0.08 -15.10
C ILE A 55 8.39 -0.63 -16.54
N GLU A 56 7.56 -1.62 -16.85
CA GLU A 56 7.40 -2.12 -18.22
C GLU A 56 7.10 -0.97 -19.20
N ARG A 57 6.15 -0.09 -18.87
CA ARG A 57 5.80 1.08 -19.68
C ARG A 57 6.91 2.11 -19.77
N ILE A 58 7.65 2.32 -18.69
CA ILE A 58 8.84 3.18 -18.68
C ILE A 58 9.90 2.67 -19.65
N LEU A 59 10.21 1.38 -19.61
CA LEU A 59 11.17 0.75 -20.49
C LEU A 59 10.75 0.85 -21.96
N GLN A 60 9.47 0.60 -22.25
CA GLN A 60 8.93 0.72 -23.60
C GLN A 60 9.01 2.15 -24.14
N ARG A 61 8.61 3.12 -23.32
CA ARG A 61 8.42 4.49 -23.79
C ARG A 61 9.68 5.34 -23.74
N HIS A 62 10.50 5.16 -22.72
CA HIS A 62 11.67 6.02 -22.46
C HIS A 62 13.01 5.35 -22.74
N HIS A 63 13.04 4.02 -22.82
CA HIS A 63 14.26 3.25 -23.08
C HIS A 63 14.22 2.45 -24.39
N SER A 64 13.12 2.56 -25.16
CA SER A 64 12.95 1.90 -26.47
C SER A 64 13.08 0.36 -26.42
N VAL A 65 12.70 -0.26 -25.30
CA VAL A 65 12.66 -1.71 -25.16
C VAL A 65 11.25 -2.18 -25.57
N GLU A 66 11.09 -2.76 -26.76
CA GLU A 66 9.75 -3.12 -27.29
C GLU A 66 9.02 -4.14 -26.41
N SER A 67 9.72 -5.16 -25.94
CA SER A 67 9.17 -6.27 -25.13
C SER A 67 10.04 -6.51 -23.91
N PRO A 68 9.90 -5.68 -22.84
CA PRO A 68 10.68 -5.85 -21.62
C PRO A 68 10.48 -7.22 -20.99
N THR A 69 11.57 -7.89 -20.66
CA THR A 69 11.57 -9.13 -19.91
C THR A 69 11.49 -8.84 -18.40
N PHE A 70 11.24 -9.88 -17.61
CA PHE A 70 11.31 -9.75 -16.14
C PHE A 70 12.68 -9.28 -15.67
N GLU A 71 13.76 -9.73 -16.33
CA GLU A 71 15.13 -9.32 -16.01
C GLU A 71 15.36 -7.82 -16.28
N ASP A 72 14.80 -7.29 -17.37
CA ASP A 72 14.88 -5.86 -17.67
C ASP A 72 14.13 -5.03 -16.61
N ILE A 73 12.94 -5.48 -16.22
CA ILE A 73 12.12 -4.84 -15.19
C ILE A 73 12.85 -4.87 -13.83
N LYS A 74 13.40 -6.04 -13.48
CA LYS A 74 14.17 -6.21 -12.25
C LYS A 74 15.40 -5.31 -12.22
N LYS A 75 16.14 -5.27 -13.33
CA LYS A 75 17.32 -4.40 -13.45
C LYS A 75 16.94 -2.93 -13.25
N TYR A 76 15.88 -2.46 -13.91
CA TYR A 76 15.41 -1.09 -13.72
C TYR A 76 15.04 -0.81 -12.26
N TYR A 77 14.35 -1.75 -11.61
CA TYR A 77 13.99 -1.64 -10.18
C TYR A 77 15.25 -1.56 -9.31
N ASP A 78 16.21 -2.44 -9.52
CA ASP A 78 17.45 -2.49 -8.73
C ASP A 78 18.28 -1.20 -8.88
N GLU A 79 18.27 -0.58 -10.07
CA GLU A 79 19.04 0.64 -10.37
C GLU A 79 18.35 1.95 -9.93
N ASN A 80 17.01 1.96 -9.77
CA ASN A 80 16.25 3.21 -9.53
C ASN A 80 15.36 3.20 -8.29
N LEU A 81 14.81 2.06 -7.91
CA LEU A 81 13.80 1.94 -6.88
C LEU A 81 14.23 1.12 -5.66
N HIS A 82 15.33 0.35 -5.78
CA HIS A 82 15.82 -0.45 -4.66
C HIS A 82 16.04 0.43 -3.43
N PRO A 83 15.70 -0.02 -2.20
CA PRO A 83 15.83 0.77 -0.98
C PRO A 83 17.21 1.37 -0.72
N ASP A 84 18.28 0.70 -1.18
CA ASP A 84 19.66 1.17 -1.03
C ASP A 84 20.06 2.21 -2.10
N VAL A 85 19.23 2.45 -3.11
CA VAL A 85 19.54 3.33 -4.25
C VAL A 85 18.64 4.54 -4.28
N ILE A 86 17.33 4.35 -4.03
CA ILE A 86 16.33 5.41 -4.14
C ILE A 86 16.60 6.55 -3.14
N ASN A 87 16.55 7.79 -3.61
CA ASN A 87 16.69 8.95 -2.73
C ASN A 87 15.44 9.16 -1.88
N LEU A 88 15.47 8.73 -0.62
CA LEU A 88 14.36 8.86 0.33
C LEU A 88 14.12 10.29 0.86
N ASN A 89 15.03 11.22 0.55
CA ASN A 89 14.93 12.63 0.95
C ASN A 89 14.49 13.55 -0.20
N ASP A 90 13.96 12.99 -1.27
CA ASP A 90 13.47 13.76 -2.41
C ASP A 90 12.19 14.52 -2.05
N LYS A 91 12.33 15.83 -1.87
CA LYS A 91 11.25 16.73 -1.44
C LYS A 91 10.10 16.80 -2.44
N GLU A 92 10.37 16.60 -3.73
CA GLU A 92 9.35 16.66 -4.77
C GLU A 92 8.35 15.50 -4.62
N VAL A 93 8.80 14.31 -4.21
CA VAL A 93 7.92 13.16 -3.97
C VAL A 93 6.94 13.46 -2.82
N TYR A 94 7.44 13.97 -1.70
CA TYR A 94 6.58 14.32 -0.57
C TYR A 94 5.61 15.44 -0.92
N LYS A 95 6.11 16.52 -1.54
CA LYS A 95 5.32 17.70 -1.92
C LYS A 95 4.24 17.38 -2.94
N ASN A 96 4.61 16.69 -4.01
CA ASN A 96 3.72 16.47 -5.15
C ASN A 96 2.67 15.39 -4.90
N ILE A 97 2.91 14.46 -3.98
CA ILE A 97 2.00 13.34 -3.69
C ILE A 97 1.37 13.49 -2.30
N PHE A 98 2.15 13.29 -1.24
CA PHE A 98 1.61 13.19 0.12
C PHE A 98 1.04 14.52 0.64
N GLN A 99 1.77 15.61 0.47
CA GLN A 99 1.36 16.94 0.92
C GLN A 99 0.29 17.55 0.00
N ALA A 100 0.40 17.32 -1.30
CA ALA A 100 -0.62 17.75 -2.28
C ALA A 100 -1.94 16.96 -2.16
N GLY A 101 -1.93 15.81 -1.52
CA GLY A 101 -3.12 14.95 -1.39
C GLY A 101 -3.46 14.20 -2.67
N LYS A 102 -2.47 13.74 -3.41
CA LYS A 102 -2.61 12.94 -4.62
C LYS A 102 -2.43 11.46 -4.31
N TRP A 103 -3.52 10.67 -4.35
CA TRP A 103 -3.54 9.32 -3.79
C TRP A 103 -3.80 8.21 -4.79
N MET A 104 -3.76 8.48 -6.09
CA MET A 104 -4.02 7.50 -7.15
C MET A 104 -3.05 6.32 -7.09
N GLY A 105 -3.51 5.18 -6.60
CA GLY A 105 -2.71 3.96 -6.48
C GLY A 105 -1.61 3.99 -5.42
N ILE A 106 -1.51 5.03 -4.59
CA ILE A 106 -0.47 5.12 -3.55
C ILE A 106 -0.72 4.09 -2.46
N PHE A 107 0.25 3.22 -2.26
CA PHE A 107 0.16 2.13 -1.29
C PHE A 107 -0.09 2.64 0.13
N GLN A 108 -0.92 1.95 0.90
CA GLN A 108 -1.36 2.29 2.27
C GLN A 108 -2.25 3.55 2.38
N PHE A 109 -2.44 4.33 1.31
CA PHE A 109 -3.24 5.56 1.34
C PHE A 109 -4.51 5.44 0.48
N THR A 110 -5.20 4.31 0.58
CA THR A 110 -6.49 4.07 -0.11
C THR A 110 -7.69 4.60 0.68
N GLU A 111 -7.59 4.61 2.02
CA GLU A 111 -8.65 5.04 2.92
C GLU A 111 -8.66 6.56 3.10
N LYS A 112 -9.83 7.19 2.99
CA LYS A 112 -9.98 8.66 3.12
C LYS A 112 -9.45 9.21 4.44
N GLY A 113 -9.57 8.46 5.53
CA GLY A 113 -9.03 8.87 6.83
C GLY A 113 -7.52 8.91 6.87
N ALA A 114 -6.82 7.91 6.29
CA ALA A 114 -5.38 7.90 6.16
C ALA A 114 -4.89 9.06 5.28
N GLN A 115 -5.58 9.32 4.17
CA GLN A 115 -5.32 10.45 3.28
C GLN A 115 -5.45 11.79 4.00
N SER A 116 -6.52 11.97 4.78
CA SER A 116 -6.75 13.17 5.56
C SER A 116 -5.68 13.38 6.63
N LEU A 117 -5.30 12.31 7.34
CA LEU A 117 -4.23 12.36 8.35
C LEU A 117 -2.90 12.76 7.71
N ALA A 118 -2.50 12.11 6.62
CA ALA A 118 -1.27 12.42 5.91
C ALA A 118 -1.24 13.88 5.39
N LYS A 119 -2.36 14.34 4.82
CA LYS A 119 -2.47 15.73 4.34
C LYS A 119 -2.34 16.75 5.46
N ARG A 120 -2.85 16.48 6.66
CA ARG A 120 -2.72 17.36 7.83
C ARG A 120 -1.31 17.31 8.43
N ALA A 121 -0.71 16.12 8.48
CA ALA A 121 0.62 15.91 9.05
C ALA A 121 1.77 16.37 8.14
N GLN A 122 1.52 16.59 6.83
CA GLN A 122 2.52 17.09 5.87
C GLN A 122 3.86 16.33 5.91
N PRO A 123 3.89 15.00 5.71
CA PRO A 123 5.08 14.18 5.87
C PRO A 123 6.24 14.64 4.99
N LYS A 124 7.48 14.51 5.51
CA LYS A 124 8.72 14.94 4.88
C LYS A 124 9.78 13.83 4.87
N SER A 125 9.48 12.70 5.51
CA SER A 125 10.41 11.57 5.66
C SER A 125 9.67 10.22 5.65
N ILE A 126 10.44 9.14 5.46
CA ILE A 126 9.93 7.76 5.61
C ILE A 126 9.42 7.50 7.04
N ILE A 127 10.04 8.11 8.02
CA ILE A 127 9.60 7.96 9.42
C ILE A 127 8.24 8.62 9.63
N ASP A 128 8.00 9.77 9.05
CA ASP A 128 6.68 10.41 9.11
C ASP A 128 5.60 9.54 8.46
N LEU A 129 5.88 8.95 7.29
CA LEU A 129 4.97 8.01 6.65
C LEU A 129 4.71 6.79 7.54
N SER A 130 5.77 6.26 8.15
CA SER A 130 5.69 5.12 9.06
C SER A 130 4.88 5.44 10.32
N ALA A 131 5.04 6.64 10.87
CA ALA A 131 4.25 7.11 11.99
C ALA A 131 2.77 7.25 11.63
N ILE A 132 2.47 7.91 10.51
CA ILE A 132 1.10 8.11 10.01
C ILE A 132 0.38 6.78 9.81
N THR A 133 1.01 5.81 9.13
CA THR A 133 0.42 4.50 8.88
C THR A 133 0.25 3.67 10.16
N SER A 134 1.14 3.88 11.13
CA SER A 134 1.05 3.22 12.45
C SER A 134 -0.03 3.81 13.34
N ILE A 135 -0.27 5.12 13.23
CA ILE A 135 -1.33 5.82 14.00
C ILE A 135 -2.71 5.56 13.37
N TYR A 136 -2.81 5.46 12.05
CA TYR A 136 -4.08 5.24 11.37
C TYR A 136 -4.58 3.80 11.56
N ARG A 137 -5.00 3.50 12.79
CA ARG A 137 -5.60 2.22 13.21
C ARG A 137 -6.64 2.48 14.30
N PRO A 138 -7.65 1.60 14.47
CA PRO A 138 -8.76 1.84 15.41
C PRO A 138 -8.31 2.22 16.83
N GLY A 139 -7.28 1.58 17.37
CA GLY A 139 -6.79 1.85 18.73
C GLY A 139 -6.24 3.27 18.90
N PRO A 140 -5.16 3.66 18.19
CA PRO A 140 -4.62 5.03 18.29
C PRO A 140 -5.62 6.12 17.92
N LEU A 141 -6.49 5.88 16.92
CA LEU A 141 -7.52 6.83 16.51
C LEU A 141 -8.55 7.08 17.61
N SER A 142 -9.04 6.02 18.29
CA SER A 142 -9.98 6.16 19.39
C SER A 142 -9.39 6.88 20.60
N ALA A 143 -8.07 6.86 20.73
CA ALA A 143 -7.32 7.58 21.75
C ALA A 143 -6.98 9.03 21.37
N GLY A 144 -7.33 9.50 20.17
CA GLY A 144 -7.05 10.87 19.70
C GLY A 144 -5.59 11.13 19.38
N VAL A 145 -4.76 10.08 19.25
CA VAL A 145 -3.31 10.20 18.99
C VAL A 145 -3.05 10.89 17.63
N ASP A 146 -3.93 10.69 16.65
CA ASP A 146 -3.82 11.30 15.33
C ASP A 146 -3.85 12.84 15.37
N LYS A 147 -4.75 13.41 16.17
CA LYS A 147 -4.86 14.87 16.33
C LYS A 147 -3.65 15.43 17.05
N ALA A 148 -3.30 14.85 18.20
CA ALA A 148 -2.17 15.29 18.99
C ALA A 148 -0.85 15.18 18.22
N TYR A 149 -0.66 14.12 17.43
CA TYR A 149 0.50 13.97 16.55
C TYR A 149 0.56 15.06 15.48
N VAL A 150 -0.55 15.35 14.81
CA VAL A 150 -0.62 16.43 13.80
C VAL A 150 -0.26 17.79 14.40
N ASP A 151 -0.78 18.11 15.59
CA ASP A 151 -0.47 19.34 16.28
C ASP A 151 1.04 19.45 16.59
N ALA A 152 1.63 18.38 17.14
CA ALA A 152 3.05 18.32 17.47
C ALA A 152 3.98 18.42 16.24
N VAL A 153 3.62 17.77 15.12
CA VAL A 153 4.43 17.86 13.88
C VAL A 153 4.37 19.24 13.27
N ASN A 154 3.22 19.92 13.34
CA ASN A 154 3.05 21.27 12.80
C ASN A 154 3.61 22.35 13.73
N GLU A 155 3.68 22.09 15.03
CA GLU A 155 4.23 23.02 16.04
C GLU A 155 5.37 22.37 16.84
N PRO A 156 6.50 22.01 16.21
CA PRO A 156 7.54 21.20 16.84
C PRO A 156 8.20 21.87 18.04
N LEU A 157 8.15 23.21 18.14
CA LEU A 157 8.68 23.96 19.29
C LEU A 157 7.83 23.82 20.55
N THR A 158 6.61 23.32 20.45
CA THR A 158 5.72 23.07 21.60
C THR A 158 6.01 21.74 22.29
N VAL A 159 6.72 20.82 21.61
CA VAL A 159 7.06 19.50 22.15
C VAL A 159 8.10 19.65 23.25
N LYS A 160 7.79 19.12 24.43
CA LYS A 160 8.70 19.09 25.59
C LYS A 160 9.11 17.66 25.89
N TYR A 161 10.40 17.49 26.17
CA TYR A 161 10.99 16.20 26.51
C TYR A 161 11.45 16.22 27.96
N GLU A 162 11.31 15.10 28.65
CA GLU A 162 11.71 14.97 30.06
C GLU A 162 13.24 15.05 30.25
N ASN A 163 14.00 14.58 29.28
CA ASN A 163 15.46 14.74 29.20
C ASN A 163 15.98 14.45 27.76
N GLU A 164 17.31 14.57 27.57
CA GLU A 164 17.97 14.36 26.26
C GLU A 164 17.79 12.92 25.71
N ILE A 165 17.74 11.89 26.56
CA ILE A 165 17.55 10.50 26.13
C ILE A 165 16.13 10.31 25.56
N VAL A 166 15.13 10.88 26.22
CA VAL A 166 13.74 10.85 25.74
C VAL A 166 13.65 11.56 24.40
N GLU A 167 14.27 12.73 24.30
CA GLU A 167 14.32 13.49 23.06
C GLU A 167 14.98 12.71 21.93
N GLU A 168 16.16 12.14 22.17
CA GLU A 168 16.90 11.35 21.17
C GLU A 168 16.04 10.21 20.58
N ILE A 169 15.29 9.51 21.43
CA ILE A 169 14.51 8.32 21.04
C ILE A 169 13.17 8.72 20.40
N THR A 170 12.55 9.81 20.84
CA THR A 170 11.17 10.14 20.43
C THR A 170 11.08 11.35 19.50
N ARG A 171 12.18 12.07 19.24
CA ARG A 171 12.20 13.22 18.32
C ARG A 171 11.69 12.86 16.93
N GLU A 172 12.08 11.68 16.42
CA GLU A 172 11.65 11.18 15.11
C GLU A 172 10.12 11.01 14.99
N THR A 173 9.43 10.91 16.11
CA THR A 173 7.98 10.79 16.21
C THR A 173 7.34 11.96 16.96
N SER A 174 8.02 13.13 16.98
CA SER A 174 7.53 14.37 17.64
C SER A 174 7.13 14.17 19.10
N GLY A 175 7.88 13.36 19.85
CA GLY A 175 7.65 13.09 21.26
C GLY A 175 6.63 11.96 21.55
N PHE A 176 6.03 11.37 20.53
CA PHE A 176 5.05 10.30 20.70
C PHE A 176 5.71 8.92 20.71
N LEU A 177 5.18 8.05 21.57
CA LEU A 177 5.46 6.62 21.52
C LEU A 177 4.56 5.99 20.43
N ILE A 178 5.13 5.66 19.30
CA ILE A 178 4.42 5.05 18.17
C ILE A 178 4.94 3.64 17.91
N PHE A 179 6.26 3.46 18.04
CA PHE A 179 6.91 2.19 17.77
C PHE A 179 7.22 1.44 19.07
N GLN A 180 7.00 0.11 19.02
CA GLN A 180 7.31 -0.76 20.16
C GLN A 180 8.80 -0.69 20.55
N GLU A 181 9.65 -0.48 19.59
CA GLU A 181 11.10 -0.35 19.76
C GLU A 181 11.48 0.86 20.63
N GLN A 182 10.70 1.95 20.56
CA GLN A 182 10.93 3.14 21.40
C GLN A 182 10.75 2.82 22.87
N ILE A 183 9.73 2.01 23.23
CA ILE A 183 9.52 1.57 24.62
C ILE A 183 10.71 0.76 25.11
N ALA A 184 11.21 -0.18 24.30
CA ALA A 184 12.36 -1.00 24.67
C ALA A 184 13.63 -0.14 24.84
N LEU A 185 13.88 0.79 23.93
CA LEU A 185 15.03 1.70 24.00
C LEU A 185 14.96 2.62 25.23
N LEU A 186 13.80 3.19 25.51
CA LEU A 186 13.61 4.03 26.70
C LEU A 186 13.80 3.23 27.98
N ALA A 187 13.25 2.02 28.07
CA ALA A 187 13.44 1.16 29.23
C ALA A 187 14.92 0.79 29.44
N ASN A 188 15.65 0.45 28.38
CA ASN A 188 17.07 0.15 28.44
C ASN A 188 17.93 1.37 28.78
N ARG A 189 17.70 2.52 28.10
CA ARG A 189 18.56 3.70 28.22
C ARG A 189 18.32 4.52 29.51
N LEU A 190 17.07 4.54 29.99
CA LEU A 190 16.71 5.24 31.23
C LEU A 190 16.81 4.37 32.46
N GLY A 191 16.48 3.10 32.36
CA GLY A 191 16.49 2.17 33.49
C GLY A 191 17.89 1.88 34.04
N LYS A 192 17.92 1.44 35.29
CA LYS A 192 19.13 0.95 35.95
C LYS A 192 19.24 -0.56 35.75
N ASP A 193 20.36 -1.01 35.18
CA ASP A 193 20.63 -2.44 34.94
C ASP A 193 19.50 -3.18 34.23
N ILE A 194 18.88 -2.51 33.23
CA ILE A 194 17.91 -3.12 32.29
C ILE A 194 18.66 -3.44 31.01
N SER A 195 18.89 -4.73 30.75
CA SER A 195 19.49 -5.19 29.49
C SER A 195 18.52 -4.99 28.30
N LEU A 196 19.03 -5.08 27.06
CA LEU A 196 18.18 -5.08 25.86
C LEU A 196 17.21 -6.28 25.85
N ASP A 197 17.62 -7.42 26.42
CA ASP A 197 16.76 -8.60 26.54
C ASP A 197 15.62 -8.38 27.53
N ASP A 198 15.90 -7.77 28.70
CA ASP A 198 14.86 -7.36 29.64
C ASP A 198 13.90 -6.33 29.04
N ALA A 199 14.40 -5.38 28.28
CA ALA A 199 13.59 -4.37 27.59
C ALA A 199 12.71 -4.99 26.49
N ASN A 200 13.23 -5.96 25.73
CA ASN A 200 12.44 -6.72 24.75
C ASN A 200 11.42 -7.64 25.44
N LEU A 201 11.77 -8.21 26.59
CA LEU A 201 10.83 -8.97 27.40
C LEU A 201 9.70 -8.07 27.91
N LEU A 202 10.03 -6.88 28.45
CA LEU A 202 9.06 -5.89 28.89
C LEU A 202 8.02 -5.59 27.79
N ARG A 203 8.47 -5.31 26.57
CA ARG A 203 7.58 -5.08 25.42
C ARG A 203 6.56 -6.21 25.24
N LYS A 204 7.00 -7.47 25.40
CA LYS A 204 6.12 -8.64 25.30
C LYS A 204 5.16 -8.77 26.50
N LEU A 205 5.64 -8.40 27.70
CA LEU A 205 4.82 -8.43 28.92
C LEU A 205 3.72 -7.37 28.91
N LEU A 206 4.05 -6.18 28.43
CA LEU A 206 3.11 -5.06 28.36
C LEU A 206 1.92 -5.33 27.39
N THR A 207 2.14 -6.14 26.33
CA THR A 207 1.08 -6.46 25.35
C THR A 207 0.12 -7.56 25.80
N LYS A 208 0.46 -8.34 26.85
CA LYS A 208 -0.34 -9.50 27.30
C LYS A 208 -1.28 -9.12 28.43
N LYS A 209 -2.57 -9.41 28.27
CA LYS A 209 -3.55 -9.37 29.36
C LYS A 209 -3.48 -10.67 30.18
N GLY A 210 -3.56 -10.58 31.51
CA GLY A 210 -3.59 -11.75 32.40
C GLY A 210 -2.25 -12.48 32.46
N LEU A 211 -1.19 -11.79 32.91
CA LEU A 211 0.10 -12.41 33.15
C LEU A 211 0.02 -13.41 34.31
N ASP A 212 0.76 -14.51 34.19
CA ASP A 212 1.00 -15.39 35.34
C ASP A 212 1.84 -14.68 36.42
N PRO A 213 1.81 -15.15 37.68
CA PRO A 213 2.50 -14.49 38.80
C PRO A 213 3.99 -14.22 38.55
N ALA A 214 4.70 -15.15 37.88
CA ALA A 214 6.14 -15.00 37.62
C ALA A 214 6.40 -13.87 36.61
N LYS A 215 5.58 -13.75 35.58
CA LYS A 215 5.68 -12.67 34.60
C LYS A 215 5.27 -11.32 35.18
N GLN A 216 4.29 -11.31 36.06
CA GLN A 216 3.89 -10.10 36.77
C GLN A 216 5.03 -9.62 37.67
N ALA A 217 5.65 -10.49 38.46
CA ALA A 217 6.80 -10.16 39.29
C ALA A 217 7.99 -9.62 38.46
N LYS A 218 8.27 -10.21 37.30
CA LYS A 218 9.32 -9.71 36.41
C LYS A 218 8.99 -8.32 35.84
N LYS A 219 7.74 -8.05 35.52
CA LYS A 219 7.30 -6.72 35.07
C LYS A 219 7.50 -5.67 36.17
N GLU A 220 7.17 -6.00 37.43
CA GLU A 220 7.35 -5.13 38.59
C GLU A 220 8.83 -4.89 38.89
N GLU A 221 9.67 -5.93 38.80
CA GLU A 221 11.12 -5.79 38.90
C GLU A 221 11.65 -4.76 37.89
N ILE A 222 11.24 -4.87 36.64
CA ILE A 222 11.69 -3.95 35.58
C ILE A 222 11.18 -2.53 35.86
N LEU A 223 9.92 -2.36 36.33
CA LEU A 223 9.38 -1.07 36.75
C LEU A 223 10.27 -0.41 37.82
N HIS A 224 10.62 -1.14 38.88
CA HIS A 224 11.48 -0.61 39.94
C HIS A 224 12.84 -0.16 39.41
N LYS A 225 13.48 -0.98 38.58
CA LYS A 225 14.74 -0.65 37.90
C LYS A 225 14.61 0.57 36.98
N PHE A 226 13.49 0.69 36.29
CA PHE A 226 13.22 1.81 35.39
C PHE A 226 13.09 3.12 36.19
N VAL A 227 12.25 3.15 37.22
CA VAL A 227 12.08 4.34 38.07
C VAL A 227 13.38 4.74 38.75
N ALA A 228 14.14 3.77 39.31
CA ALA A 228 15.44 4.04 39.93
C ALA A 228 16.44 4.68 38.96
N GLY A 229 16.56 4.12 37.74
CA GLY A 229 17.45 4.65 36.72
C GLY A 229 17.03 6.03 36.19
N CYS A 230 15.73 6.29 36.10
CA CYS A 230 15.18 7.60 35.73
C CYS A 230 15.58 8.67 36.75
N ILE A 231 15.47 8.35 38.05
CA ILE A 231 15.83 9.27 39.16
C ILE A 231 17.34 9.57 39.11
N GLU A 232 18.20 8.55 38.91
CA GLU A 232 19.65 8.73 38.76
C GLU A 232 20.01 9.64 37.57
N LYS A 233 19.15 9.71 36.55
CA LYS A 233 19.32 10.54 35.34
C LYS A 233 18.57 11.89 35.42
N GLY A 234 18.15 12.29 36.63
CA GLY A 234 17.51 13.61 36.86
C GLY A 234 16.05 13.70 36.52
N ILE A 235 15.38 12.60 36.18
CA ILE A 235 13.93 12.55 35.95
C ILE A 235 13.24 12.35 37.30
N SER A 236 12.24 13.19 37.63
CA SER A 236 11.49 13.03 38.88
C SER A 236 10.78 11.68 38.94
N LYS A 237 10.57 11.13 40.14
CA LYS A 237 9.83 9.89 40.35
C LYS A 237 8.46 9.93 39.69
N ARG A 238 7.74 11.03 39.83
CA ARG A 238 6.42 11.23 39.20
C ARG A 238 6.49 11.15 37.69
N ALA A 239 7.45 11.84 37.05
CA ALA A 239 7.61 11.79 35.60
C ALA A 239 7.99 10.39 35.10
N ALA A 240 8.81 9.64 35.87
CA ALA A 240 9.15 8.25 35.53
C ALA A 240 7.90 7.32 35.61
N GLU A 241 7.08 7.48 36.67
CA GLU A 241 5.82 6.74 36.83
C GLU A 241 4.80 7.10 35.71
N ASP A 242 4.67 8.39 35.39
CA ASP A 242 3.82 8.85 34.28
C ASP A 242 4.29 8.27 32.94
N MET A 243 5.61 8.19 32.73
CA MET A 243 6.19 7.58 31.50
C MET A 243 5.92 6.08 31.47
N TRP A 244 6.01 5.38 32.59
CA TRP A 244 5.64 3.97 32.64
C TRP A 244 4.17 3.72 32.32
N GLN A 245 3.26 4.57 32.83
CA GLN A 245 1.84 4.51 32.47
C GLN A 245 1.64 4.72 30.98
N LYS A 246 2.40 5.64 30.37
CA LYS A 246 2.40 5.79 28.90
C LYS A 246 2.86 4.49 28.22
N PHE A 247 3.89 3.77 28.71
CA PHE A 247 4.30 2.47 28.16
C PHE A 247 3.16 1.45 28.22
N GLU A 248 2.48 1.33 29.34
CA GLU A 248 1.34 0.41 29.50
C GLU A 248 0.20 0.74 28.56
N TYR A 249 -0.13 2.02 28.44
CA TYR A 249 -1.15 2.50 27.52
C TYR A 249 -0.80 2.23 26.05
N PHE A 250 0.41 2.57 25.64
CA PHE A 250 0.87 2.40 24.26
C PHE A 250 1.23 0.97 23.89
N SER A 251 1.47 0.10 24.86
CA SER A 251 1.81 -1.30 24.60
C SER A 251 0.72 -2.04 23.83
N GLY A 252 -0.55 -1.67 24.03
CA GLY A 252 -1.70 -2.18 23.28
C GLY A 252 -1.78 -1.67 21.85
N TYR A 253 -1.08 -0.59 21.52
CA TYR A 253 -1.16 0.12 20.24
C TYR A 253 0.18 0.24 19.51
N GLY A 254 1.30 0.03 20.20
CA GLY A 254 2.64 0.14 19.64
C GLY A 254 2.79 -0.73 18.40
N PHE A 255 3.38 -0.16 17.35
CA PHE A 255 3.59 -0.85 16.08
C PHE A 255 5.06 -1.25 15.91
N ASN A 256 5.29 -2.33 15.18
CA ASN A 256 6.66 -2.72 14.85
C ASN A 256 7.26 -1.74 13.84
N LYS A 257 8.36 -1.08 14.20
CA LYS A 257 9.02 -0.06 13.38
C LYS A 257 9.53 -0.62 12.06
N SER A 258 10.16 -1.80 12.10
CA SER A 258 10.72 -2.43 10.90
C SER A 258 9.63 -2.70 9.85
N HIS A 259 8.46 -3.21 10.29
CA HIS A 259 7.33 -3.43 9.42
C HIS A 259 6.77 -2.10 8.87
N ALA A 260 6.58 -1.09 9.72
CA ALA A 260 6.09 0.22 9.31
C ALA A 260 6.99 0.86 8.27
N VAL A 261 8.32 0.82 8.47
CA VAL A 261 9.31 1.37 7.55
C VAL A 261 9.29 0.60 6.22
N ALA A 262 9.29 -0.74 6.26
CA ALA A 262 9.27 -1.57 5.04
C ALA A 262 8.03 -1.28 4.17
N TYR A 263 6.87 -1.11 4.77
CA TYR A 263 5.63 -0.77 4.06
C TYR A 263 5.62 0.68 3.59
N SER A 264 6.15 1.60 4.37
CA SER A 264 6.30 3.01 3.96
C SER A 264 7.29 3.17 2.81
N MET A 265 8.28 2.28 2.70
CA MET A 265 9.17 2.21 1.55
C MET A 265 8.38 1.94 0.26
N ILE A 266 7.47 0.98 0.27
CA ILE A 266 6.59 0.70 -0.88
C ILE A 266 5.69 1.92 -1.18
N SER A 267 5.15 2.56 -0.14
CA SER A 267 4.37 3.79 -0.31
C SER A 267 5.18 4.88 -1.01
N TYR A 268 6.43 5.04 -0.61
CA TYR A 268 7.34 6.02 -1.20
C TYR A 268 7.71 5.67 -2.64
N GLN A 269 8.02 4.41 -2.94
CA GLN A 269 8.32 3.94 -4.30
C GLN A 269 7.14 4.18 -5.25
N THR A 270 5.91 3.91 -4.79
CA THR A 270 4.70 4.21 -5.58
C THR A 270 4.53 5.71 -5.81
N ALA A 271 4.81 6.53 -4.81
CA ALA A 271 4.76 7.98 -4.92
C ALA A 271 5.86 8.54 -5.84
N TRP A 272 7.05 7.93 -5.83
CA TRP A 272 8.14 8.28 -6.72
C TRP A 272 7.77 8.01 -8.19
N LEU A 273 7.23 6.81 -8.49
CA LEU A 273 6.72 6.49 -9.83
C LEU A 273 5.61 7.45 -10.25
N ALA A 274 4.67 7.75 -9.37
CA ALA A 274 3.59 8.70 -9.63
C ALA A 274 4.09 10.14 -9.84
N THR A 275 5.23 10.51 -9.27
CA THR A 275 5.83 11.84 -9.43
C THR A 275 6.54 11.97 -10.78
N TYR A 276 7.39 11.01 -11.13
CA TYR A 276 8.30 11.11 -12.27
C TYR A 276 7.75 10.48 -13.55
N TYR A 277 6.88 9.49 -13.42
CA TYR A 277 6.27 8.74 -14.53
C TYR A 277 4.75 8.68 -14.38
N ASN A 278 4.18 9.85 -14.20
CA ASN A 278 2.77 10.00 -13.83
C ASN A 278 1.79 9.40 -14.84
N ALA A 279 2.08 9.47 -16.13
CA ALA A 279 1.22 8.91 -17.18
C ALA A 279 1.30 7.38 -17.22
N GLU A 280 2.48 6.80 -17.08
CA GLU A 280 2.72 5.36 -17.01
C GLU A 280 2.06 4.78 -15.75
N TRP A 281 2.21 5.48 -14.62
CA TRP A 281 1.56 5.13 -13.35
C TRP A 281 0.04 5.15 -13.45
N ALA A 282 -0.53 6.22 -14.05
CA ALA A 282 -1.98 6.32 -14.25
C ALA A 282 -2.53 5.20 -15.13
N CYS A 283 -1.81 4.83 -16.20
CA CYS A 283 -2.19 3.72 -17.06
C CYS A 283 -2.17 2.39 -16.30
N ALA A 284 -1.11 2.11 -15.54
CA ALA A 284 -0.98 0.89 -14.73
C ALA A 284 -2.06 0.82 -13.64
N PHE A 285 -2.36 1.94 -12.98
CA PHE A 285 -3.44 2.03 -12.01
C PHE A 285 -4.80 1.71 -12.65
N LEU A 286 -5.13 2.32 -13.78
CA LEU A 286 -6.39 2.09 -14.48
C LEU A 286 -6.51 0.65 -14.99
N ASP A 287 -5.43 0.02 -15.44
CA ASP A 287 -5.45 -1.39 -15.86
C ASP A 287 -5.72 -2.33 -14.69
N LYS A 288 -5.17 -2.04 -13.51
CA LYS A 288 -5.27 -2.91 -12.33
C LYS A 288 -6.56 -2.77 -11.52
N GLU A 289 -7.24 -1.64 -11.62
CA GLU A 289 -8.50 -1.49 -10.90
C GLU A 289 -9.57 -2.46 -11.44
N PRO A 290 -10.27 -3.17 -10.54
CA PRO A 290 -11.32 -4.11 -10.95
C PRO A 290 -12.48 -3.35 -11.60
N GLU A 291 -13.23 -4.04 -12.47
CA GLU A 291 -14.34 -3.48 -13.22
C GLU A 291 -15.36 -2.75 -12.32
N SER A 292 -15.63 -3.28 -11.14
CA SER A 292 -16.54 -2.66 -10.17
C SER A 292 -16.10 -1.30 -9.64
N ARG A 293 -14.84 -0.93 -9.80
CA ARG A 293 -14.25 0.34 -9.37
C ARG A 293 -13.69 1.18 -10.51
N LYS A 294 -13.85 0.73 -11.75
CA LYS A 294 -13.27 1.37 -12.93
C LYS A 294 -13.75 2.81 -13.13
N GLU A 295 -15.02 3.06 -12.93
CA GLU A 295 -15.58 4.42 -13.04
C GLU A 295 -14.98 5.36 -11.97
N ALA A 296 -14.88 4.90 -10.72
CA ALA A 296 -14.24 5.66 -9.65
C ALA A 296 -12.76 5.94 -9.95
N ALA A 297 -12.04 4.95 -10.49
CA ALA A 297 -10.64 5.09 -10.88
C ALA A 297 -10.46 6.13 -12.01
N ILE A 298 -11.32 6.13 -13.01
CA ILE A 298 -11.35 7.15 -14.08
C ILE A 298 -11.58 8.55 -13.50
N ASN A 299 -12.52 8.70 -12.56
CA ASN A 299 -12.77 9.97 -11.91
C ASN A 299 -11.57 10.44 -11.07
N ILE A 300 -10.84 9.53 -10.42
CA ILE A 300 -9.57 9.84 -9.74
C ILE A 300 -8.54 10.35 -10.76
N ALA A 301 -8.36 9.66 -11.89
CA ALA A 301 -7.44 10.10 -12.94
C ALA A 301 -7.81 11.50 -13.47
N LYS A 302 -9.11 11.75 -13.72
CA LYS A 302 -9.58 13.09 -14.13
C LYS A 302 -9.28 14.15 -13.07
N SER A 303 -9.41 13.84 -11.79
CA SER A 303 -9.06 14.78 -10.70
C SER A 303 -7.58 15.13 -10.64
N TRP A 304 -6.71 14.29 -11.23
CA TRP A 304 -5.28 14.58 -11.40
C TRP A 304 -4.98 15.41 -12.65
N GLY A 305 -6.01 15.78 -13.41
CA GLY A 305 -5.90 16.60 -14.62
C GLY A 305 -5.79 15.80 -15.91
N TYR A 306 -6.05 14.48 -15.89
CA TYR A 306 -6.05 13.68 -17.11
C TYR A 306 -7.33 13.87 -17.91
N THR A 307 -7.15 14.05 -19.21
CA THR A 307 -8.22 13.92 -20.23
C THR A 307 -8.25 12.48 -20.72
N ILE A 308 -9.44 11.89 -20.77
CA ILE A 308 -9.64 10.55 -21.31
C ILE A 308 -10.15 10.71 -22.77
N LYS A 309 -9.38 10.20 -23.73
CA LYS A 309 -9.84 10.15 -25.11
C LYS A 309 -10.98 9.14 -25.26
N PRO A 310 -12.00 9.43 -26.10
CA PRO A 310 -13.00 8.46 -26.48
C PRO A 310 -12.37 7.17 -27.02
N LEU A 311 -13.10 6.07 -26.90
CA LEU A 311 -12.73 4.80 -27.53
C LEU A 311 -12.68 4.98 -29.04
N ASN A 312 -11.67 4.38 -29.67
CA ASN A 312 -11.51 4.46 -31.12
C ASN A 312 -10.86 3.17 -31.64
N ILE A 313 -11.47 2.56 -32.62
CA ILE A 313 -11.05 1.27 -33.18
C ILE A 313 -9.60 1.29 -33.72
N ASN A 314 -9.15 2.43 -34.25
CA ASN A 314 -7.82 2.58 -34.81
C ASN A 314 -6.74 2.91 -33.79
N THR A 315 -7.09 3.53 -32.65
CA THR A 315 -6.08 4.02 -31.70
C THR A 315 -6.12 3.34 -30.33
N SER A 316 -7.28 2.83 -29.90
CA SER A 316 -7.40 2.10 -28.62
C SER A 316 -6.73 0.74 -28.70
N GLY A 317 -5.91 0.42 -27.69
CA GLY A 317 -5.18 -0.85 -27.57
C GLY A 317 -5.90 -1.86 -26.68
N ARG A 318 -5.14 -2.86 -26.20
CA ARG A 318 -5.61 -3.82 -25.19
C ARG A 318 -5.54 -3.28 -23.76
N ARG A 319 -4.62 -2.35 -23.51
CA ARG A 319 -4.32 -1.77 -22.20
C ARG A 319 -4.45 -0.25 -22.29
N TRP A 320 -4.63 0.39 -21.14
CA TRP A 320 -4.58 1.85 -21.06
C TRP A 320 -3.22 2.35 -21.54
N THR A 321 -3.23 3.38 -22.36
CA THR A 321 -2.05 4.04 -22.89
C THR A 321 -2.15 5.54 -22.71
N SER A 322 -1.04 6.25 -22.84
CA SER A 322 -1.02 7.71 -22.84
C SER A 322 -0.52 8.23 -24.16
N SER A 323 -1.26 9.15 -24.78
CA SER A 323 -0.81 9.84 -25.99
C SER A 323 0.15 10.99 -25.69
N ASN A 324 0.07 11.55 -24.49
CA ASN A 324 0.97 12.57 -23.95
C ASN A 324 0.91 12.56 -22.41
N LYS A 325 1.58 13.52 -21.74
CA LYS A 325 1.65 13.59 -20.27
C LYS A 325 0.30 13.78 -19.57
N SER A 326 -0.74 14.24 -20.27
CA SER A 326 -2.04 14.59 -19.67
C SER A 326 -3.25 13.92 -20.33
N THR A 327 -3.02 13.07 -21.34
CA THR A 327 -4.11 12.44 -22.10
C THR A 327 -3.97 10.93 -22.10
N LEU A 328 -4.95 10.25 -21.57
CA LEU A 328 -5.05 8.79 -21.52
C LEU A 328 -6.01 8.28 -22.59
N VAL A 329 -5.71 7.11 -23.15
CA VAL A 329 -6.51 6.42 -24.17
C VAL A 329 -7.08 5.15 -23.55
N ALA A 330 -8.40 5.05 -23.53
CA ALA A 330 -9.09 3.88 -23.01
C ALA A 330 -8.89 2.67 -23.91
N PRO A 331 -8.70 1.45 -23.37
CA PRO A 331 -8.50 0.25 -24.16
C PRO A 331 -9.80 -0.36 -24.64
N LEU A 332 -9.74 -1.10 -25.77
CA LEU A 332 -10.87 -1.85 -26.31
C LEU A 332 -11.43 -2.91 -25.33
N THR A 333 -10.61 -3.38 -24.40
CA THR A 333 -11.03 -4.33 -23.35
C THR A 333 -12.09 -3.77 -22.41
N THR A 334 -12.29 -2.46 -22.35
CA THR A 334 -13.38 -1.83 -21.56
C THR A 334 -14.75 -1.95 -22.22
N ILE A 335 -14.81 -2.37 -23.49
CA ILE A 335 -16.07 -2.50 -24.24
C ILE A 335 -16.76 -3.81 -23.84
N LYS A 336 -17.87 -3.70 -23.12
CA LYS A 336 -18.65 -4.89 -22.72
C LYS A 336 -19.20 -5.62 -23.93
N GLY A 337 -18.86 -6.90 -24.04
CA GLY A 337 -19.31 -7.76 -25.15
C GLY A 337 -18.33 -7.85 -26.31
N LEU A 338 -17.23 -7.13 -26.28
CA LEU A 338 -16.11 -7.30 -27.21
C LEU A 338 -15.12 -8.32 -26.64
N GLY A 339 -14.98 -9.47 -27.29
CA GLY A 339 -14.08 -10.54 -26.84
C GLY A 339 -12.64 -10.36 -27.30
N ASP A 340 -11.71 -11.05 -26.62
CA ASP A 340 -10.27 -10.95 -26.91
C ASP A 340 -9.91 -11.24 -28.36
N ALA A 341 -10.53 -12.26 -28.99
CA ALA A 341 -10.28 -12.61 -30.37
C ALA A 341 -10.69 -11.49 -31.36
N ALA A 342 -11.74 -10.72 -31.02
CA ALA A 342 -12.14 -9.57 -31.81
C ALA A 342 -11.18 -8.39 -31.63
N ILE A 343 -10.70 -8.18 -30.41
CA ILE A 343 -9.71 -7.14 -30.10
C ILE A 343 -8.40 -7.41 -30.84
N ASP A 344 -7.90 -8.66 -30.81
CA ASP A 344 -6.69 -9.04 -31.53
C ASP A 344 -6.83 -8.84 -33.03
N GLU A 345 -7.97 -9.25 -33.60
CA GLU A 345 -8.25 -9.08 -35.02
C GLU A 345 -8.26 -7.60 -35.42
N ILE A 346 -8.88 -6.75 -34.60
CA ILE A 346 -8.90 -5.30 -34.82
C ILE A 346 -7.49 -4.72 -34.80
N ILE A 347 -6.70 -5.06 -33.79
CA ILE A 347 -5.34 -4.53 -33.61
C ILE A 347 -4.43 -4.97 -34.74
N GLU A 348 -4.58 -6.21 -35.20
CA GLU A 348 -3.76 -6.76 -36.30
C GLU A 348 -4.11 -6.12 -37.66
N LYS A 349 -5.38 -5.86 -37.94
CA LYS A 349 -5.86 -5.44 -39.24
C LYS A 349 -5.97 -3.93 -39.45
N ARG A 350 -5.92 -3.14 -38.42
CA ARG A 350 -6.00 -1.66 -38.51
C ARG A 350 -4.79 -1.05 -39.24
N PRO A 351 -4.85 0.16 -39.83
CA PRO A 351 -5.96 1.11 -39.70
C PRO A 351 -7.13 0.79 -40.63
N PHE A 352 -8.35 1.14 -40.18
CA PHE A 352 -9.57 1.11 -40.96
C PHE A 352 -9.96 2.53 -41.35
N MET A 353 -10.26 2.75 -42.63
CA MET A 353 -10.59 4.06 -43.17
C MET A 353 -12.10 4.27 -43.29
N SER A 354 -12.89 3.18 -43.31
CA SER A 354 -14.35 3.19 -43.41
C SER A 354 -14.92 1.91 -42.81
N VAL A 355 -16.24 1.86 -42.61
CA VAL A 355 -16.97 0.65 -42.23
C VAL A 355 -16.83 -0.45 -43.29
N GLU A 356 -16.82 -0.07 -44.57
CA GLU A 356 -16.60 -0.99 -45.68
C GLU A 356 -15.22 -1.62 -45.64
N ASP A 357 -14.21 -0.82 -45.29
CA ASP A 357 -12.81 -1.28 -45.08
C ASP A 357 -12.73 -2.32 -43.96
N LEU A 358 -13.43 -2.04 -42.84
CA LEU A 358 -13.52 -2.96 -41.69
C LEU A 358 -14.20 -4.29 -42.08
N LEU A 359 -15.29 -4.26 -42.84
CA LEU A 359 -16.11 -5.44 -43.13
C LEU A 359 -15.62 -6.27 -44.31
N PHE A 360 -14.99 -5.65 -45.31
CA PHE A 360 -14.73 -6.31 -46.61
C PHE A 360 -13.28 -6.22 -47.08
N ASN A 361 -12.58 -5.11 -46.85
CA ASN A 361 -11.33 -4.85 -47.57
C ASN A 361 -10.07 -5.33 -46.82
N LYS A 362 -10.11 -5.40 -45.50
CA LYS A 362 -8.93 -5.75 -44.67
C LYS A 362 -8.84 -7.22 -44.30
N GLY A 363 -9.70 -8.06 -44.85
CA GLY A 363 -9.69 -9.51 -44.57
C GLY A 363 -9.95 -9.86 -43.13
N VAL A 364 -10.77 -9.06 -42.45
CA VAL A 364 -11.20 -9.31 -41.07
C VAL A 364 -12.03 -10.59 -41.01
N VAL A 365 -11.68 -11.48 -40.08
CA VAL A 365 -12.35 -12.76 -39.92
C VAL A 365 -13.73 -12.57 -39.26
N ALA A 366 -14.81 -12.69 -40.04
CA ALA A 366 -16.18 -12.47 -39.55
C ALA A 366 -16.57 -13.33 -38.31
N ARG A 367 -15.95 -14.50 -38.12
CA ARG A 367 -16.15 -15.33 -36.93
C ARG A 367 -15.57 -14.70 -35.67
N LYS A 368 -14.47 -13.94 -35.80
CA LYS A 368 -13.85 -13.22 -34.71
C LYS A 368 -14.54 -11.88 -34.45
N LEU A 369 -14.80 -11.10 -35.50
CA LEU A 369 -15.56 -9.83 -35.45
C LEU A 369 -16.99 -10.04 -35.91
N ASN A 370 -17.81 -10.65 -35.07
CA ASN A 370 -19.17 -10.99 -35.36
C ASN A 370 -20.16 -9.82 -35.10
N LYS A 371 -21.45 -10.00 -35.43
CA LYS A 371 -22.50 -8.98 -35.22
C LYS A 371 -22.53 -8.44 -33.79
N LYS A 372 -22.36 -9.32 -32.76
CA LYS A 372 -22.35 -8.90 -31.35
C LYS A 372 -21.17 -7.98 -31.06
N SER A 373 -19.99 -8.27 -31.63
CA SER A 373 -18.80 -7.43 -31.50
C SER A 373 -18.95 -6.08 -32.17
N LEU A 374 -19.55 -6.05 -33.37
CA LEU A 374 -19.87 -4.81 -34.09
C LEU A 374 -20.90 -3.96 -33.33
N ASP A 375 -21.97 -4.56 -32.82
CA ASP A 375 -22.95 -3.88 -31.97
C ASP A 375 -22.28 -3.30 -30.68
N ALA A 376 -21.32 -3.99 -30.10
CA ALA A 376 -20.60 -3.51 -28.94
C ALA A 376 -19.71 -2.29 -29.27
N LEU A 377 -18.99 -2.33 -30.39
CA LEU A 377 -18.17 -1.22 -30.90
C LEU A 377 -19.01 0.01 -31.21
N THR A 378 -20.17 -0.18 -31.87
CA THR A 378 -21.09 0.90 -32.19
C THR A 378 -21.65 1.56 -30.95
N ARG A 379 -22.15 0.77 -29.99
CA ARG A 379 -22.65 1.29 -28.71
C ARG A 379 -21.61 2.02 -27.87
N ALA A 380 -20.35 1.65 -28.04
CA ALA A 380 -19.21 2.29 -27.37
C ALA A 380 -18.69 3.51 -28.14
N SER A 381 -19.33 3.89 -29.25
CA SER A 381 -18.89 4.98 -30.15
C SER A 381 -17.45 4.80 -30.67
N ALA A 382 -16.94 3.56 -30.66
CA ALA A 382 -15.54 3.29 -31.03
C ALA A 382 -15.27 3.35 -32.54
N MET A 383 -16.34 3.48 -33.36
CA MET A 383 -16.27 3.53 -34.81
C MET A 383 -16.77 4.86 -35.39
N GLU A 384 -16.97 5.89 -34.55
CA GLU A 384 -17.50 7.19 -35.03
C GLU A 384 -16.68 7.79 -36.16
N ASP A 385 -15.37 7.69 -36.11
CA ASP A 385 -14.47 8.19 -37.16
C ASP A 385 -14.61 7.42 -38.51
N LEU A 386 -15.23 6.23 -38.50
CA LEU A 386 -15.47 5.44 -39.70
C LEU A 386 -16.84 5.69 -40.31
N MET A 387 -17.74 6.33 -39.55
CA MET A 387 -19.10 6.65 -40.03
C MET A 387 -19.04 7.98 -40.73
N ASP A 388 -19.35 7.97 -42.02
CA ASP A 388 -19.51 9.19 -42.82
C ASP A 388 -20.69 10.00 -42.23
N GLU A 389 -20.59 11.33 -42.16
CA GLU A 389 -21.63 12.23 -41.59
C GLU A 389 -22.99 12.13 -42.32
N ARG A 390 -23.15 11.18 -43.24
CA ARG A 390 -24.32 10.98 -44.06
C ARG A 390 -25.23 9.80 -43.65
N PHE A 391 -25.02 9.19 -42.50
CA PHE A 391 -25.90 8.14 -42.00
C PHE A 391 -26.47 8.49 -40.63
#